data_5fbdca2fdb80f45e6278df9b04adec28
#
_entry.id   5fbdca2fdb80f45e6278df9b04adec28
#
_cell.length_a   1.000
_cell.length_b   1.000
_cell.length_c   1.000
_cell.angle_alpha   90.00
_cell.angle_beta   90.00
_cell.angle_gamma   90.00
#
_symmetry.space_group_name_H-M   'P 1'
#
loop_
_entity.id
_entity.type
_entity.pdbx_description
1 polymer ?
#
loop_
_entity_poly.entity_id
_entity_poly.type
_entity_poly.pdbx_seq_one_letter_code
_entity_poly.pdbx_strand_id
1 'polypeptide(L)'
;QDGNLIIIAARPSMGKSSLALNIATNAAKESKTVAFFSLEMTKEELVQRVLFSEAKVASGDARKGQLGPEKWSRVVEAASKVNTMPLYFDDASVITVTDIRAKSRRLKASKKLDLIVVDYIQLMQGNSGDNRQQEIAEISRNLKGLARELKVPIIALSQLNRAAEAREDKRPRLGDLSCLLYTSDAADDGLS
;
A
#
# COMPACT_ATOMS: atom_id res chain seq x y z
N GLN A 1 -0.48 -5.60 -14.75
CA GLN A 1 0.58 -6.25 -15.54
C GLN A 1 1.79 -6.47 -14.67
N ASP A 2 2.47 -7.58 -14.84
CA ASP A 2 3.68 -7.90 -14.08
C ASP A 2 4.77 -6.85 -14.32
N GLY A 3 5.45 -6.45 -13.23
CA GLY A 3 6.53 -5.46 -13.28
C GLY A 3 6.07 -4.00 -13.39
N ASN A 4 4.77 -3.71 -13.22
CA ASN A 4 4.28 -2.33 -13.20
C ASN A 4 4.30 -1.72 -11.78
N LEU A 5 4.63 -0.42 -11.73
CA LEU A 5 4.39 0.43 -10.57
C LEU A 5 3.06 1.15 -10.78
N ILE A 6 2.16 1.01 -9.81
CA ILE A 6 0.83 1.66 -9.78
C ILE A 6 0.83 2.63 -8.61
N ILE A 7 0.58 3.90 -8.89
CA ILE A 7 0.49 4.93 -7.85
C ILE A 7 -0.98 5.19 -7.52
N ILE A 8 -1.35 5.05 -6.25
CA ILE A 8 -2.65 5.46 -5.72
C ILE A 8 -2.44 6.68 -4.83
N ALA A 9 -2.92 7.82 -5.28
CA ALA A 9 -2.77 9.06 -4.55
C ALA A 9 -4.12 9.58 -4.06
N ALA A 10 -4.15 10.06 -2.81
CA ALA A 10 -5.32 10.67 -2.23
C ALA A 10 -4.92 11.70 -1.17
N ARG A 11 -5.87 12.57 -0.80
CA ARG A 11 -5.73 13.44 0.37
C ARG A 11 -5.76 12.61 1.66
N PRO A 12 -5.29 13.15 2.77
CA PRO A 12 -5.47 12.53 4.09
C PRO A 12 -6.94 12.16 4.34
N SER A 13 -7.17 11.07 5.04
CA SER A 13 -8.50 10.61 5.47
C SER A 13 -9.49 10.23 4.35
N MET A 14 -9.06 10.17 3.07
CA MET A 14 -9.90 9.75 1.94
C MET A 14 -9.99 8.23 1.76
N GLY A 15 -9.46 7.46 2.69
CA GLY A 15 -9.55 5.99 2.63
C GLY A 15 -8.50 5.30 1.75
N LYS A 16 -7.41 5.98 1.40
CA LYS A 16 -6.29 5.45 0.59
C LYS A 16 -5.80 4.09 1.10
N SER A 17 -5.39 4.02 2.37
CA SER A 17 -4.89 2.79 3.01
C SER A 17 -5.96 1.69 3.07
N SER A 18 -7.23 2.07 3.29
CA SER A 18 -8.35 1.13 3.28
C SER A 18 -8.58 0.51 1.89
N LEU A 19 -8.50 1.32 0.84
CA LEU A 19 -8.60 0.82 -0.55
C LEU A 19 -7.47 -0.16 -0.86
N ALA A 20 -6.24 0.21 -0.54
CA ALA A 20 -5.08 -0.65 -0.80
C ALA A 20 -5.13 -1.95 0.01
N LEU A 21 -5.59 -1.88 1.27
CA LEU A 21 -5.78 -3.05 2.11
C LEU A 21 -6.88 -3.99 1.56
N ASN A 22 -7.97 -3.43 1.04
CA ASN A 22 -9.01 -4.21 0.38
C ASN A 22 -8.49 -4.90 -0.89
N ILE A 23 -7.70 -4.20 -1.71
CA ILE A 23 -7.07 -4.80 -2.91
C ILE A 23 -6.15 -5.95 -2.48
N ALA A 24 -5.29 -5.74 -1.47
CA ALA A 24 -4.38 -6.74 -0.94
C ALA A 24 -5.13 -7.97 -0.39
N THR A 25 -6.19 -7.73 0.38
CA THR A 25 -7.02 -8.80 0.95
C THR A 25 -7.74 -9.60 -0.14
N ASN A 26 -8.32 -8.93 -1.14
CA ASN A 26 -8.99 -9.62 -2.25
C ASN A 26 -8.00 -10.44 -3.09
N ALA A 27 -6.79 -9.92 -3.34
CA ALA A 27 -5.75 -10.71 -3.99
C ALA A 27 -5.37 -11.94 -3.17
N ALA A 28 -5.22 -11.80 -1.84
CA ALA A 28 -4.91 -12.92 -0.96
C ALA A 28 -6.02 -13.97 -0.90
N LYS A 29 -7.29 -13.59 -1.00
CA LYS A 29 -8.43 -14.52 -1.15
C LYS A 29 -8.34 -15.37 -2.41
N GLU A 30 -7.80 -14.80 -3.49
CA GLU A 30 -7.51 -15.51 -4.74
C GLU A 30 -6.16 -16.27 -4.69
N SER A 31 -5.69 -16.57 -3.48
CA SER A 31 -4.44 -17.31 -3.24
C SER A 31 -3.19 -16.62 -3.82
N LYS A 32 -3.22 -15.29 -4.02
CA LYS A 32 -2.06 -14.51 -4.42
C LYS A 32 -1.27 -14.10 -3.18
N THR A 33 0.02 -14.33 -3.21
CA THR A 33 0.91 -13.91 -2.11
C THR A 33 1.16 -12.42 -2.17
N VAL A 34 0.79 -11.72 -1.11
CA VAL A 34 0.89 -10.25 -1.01
C VAL A 34 1.85 -9.86 0.11
N ALA A 35 2.81 -8.98 -0.20
CA ALA A 35 3.61 -8.27 0.79
C ALA A 35 3.07 -6.85 0.97
N PHE A 36 2.70 -6.49 2.18
CA PHE A 36 2.18 -5.16 2.51
C PHE A 36 3.13 -4.48 3.50
N PHE A 37 3.83 -3.45 3.03
CA PHE A 37 4.73 -2.61 3.82
C PHE A 37 3.97 -1.38 4.30
N SER A 38 3.78 -1.25 5.61
CA SER A 38 3.06 -0.15 6.24
C SER A 38 4.02 0.68 7.07
N LEU A 39 4.07 1.99 6.78
CA LEU A 39 4.87 2.95 7.53
C LEU A 39 4.00 3.87 8.40
N GLU A 40 2.67 3.80 8.24
CA GLU A 40 1.71 4.62 9.00
C GLU A 40 0.97 3.83 10.07
N MET A 41 0.69 2.56 9.80
CA MET A 41 -0.11 1.71 10.68
C MET A 41 0.67 0.49 11.14
N THR A 42 0.42 0.06 12.38
CA THR A 42 0.98 -1.20 12.90
C THR A 42 0.33 -2.43 12.22
N LYS A 43 1.03 -3.54 12.24
CA LYS A 43 0.48 -4.81 11.70
C LYS A 43 -0.79 -5.25 12.45
N GLU A 44 -0.86 -4.99 13.75
CA GLU A 44 -2.04 -5.28 14.58
C GLU A 44 -3.25 -4.50 14.08
N GLU A 45 -3.10 -3.20 13.79
CA GLU A 45 -4.16 -2.36 13.24
C GLU A 45 -4.61 -2.84 11.85
N LEU A 46 -3.66 -3.22 11.00
CA LEU A 46 -3.96 -3.76 9.67
C LEU A 46 -4.73 -5.08 9.76
N VAL A 47 -4.26 -6.01 10.60
CA VAL A 47 -4.93 -7.30 10.83
C VAL A 47 -6.34 -7.08 11.38
N GLN A 48 -6.52 -6.17 12.34
CA GLN A 48 -7.84 -5.84 12.88
C GLN A 48 -8.77 -5.29 11.79
N ARG A 49 -8.28 -4.41 10.90
CA ARG A 49 -9.08 -3.87 9.79
C ARG A 49 -9.52 -4.97 8.83
N VAL A 50 -8.59 -5.87 8.45
CA VAL A 50 -8.93 -7.02 7.60
C VAL A 50 -9.97 -7.91 8.29
N LEU A 51 -9.74 -8.25 9.55
CA LEU A 51 -10.60 -9.11 10.34
C LEU A 51 -12.05 -8.57 10.42
N PHE A 52 -12.21 -7.30 10.80
CA PHE A 52 -13.54 -6.70 10.92
C PHE A 52 -14.22 -6.49 9.57
N SER A 53 -13.45 -6.21 8.52
CA SER A 53 -13.97 -6.16 7.15
C SER A 53 -14.53 -7.52 6.70
N GLU A 54 -13.77 -8.61 6.94
CA GLU A 54 -14.19 -9.96 6.61
C GLU A 54 -15.38 -10.44 7.45
N ALA A 55 -15.40 -10.10 8.73
CA ALA A 55 -16.52 -10.38 9.62
C ALA A 55 -17.77 -9.54 9.31
N LYS A 56 -17.65 -8.51 8.47
CA LYS A 56 -18.71 -7.50 8.23
C LYS A 56 -19.21 -6.88 9.55
N VAL A 57 -18.28 -6.53 10.42
CA VAL A 57 -18.52 -5.91 11.73
C VAL A 57 -17.88 -4.53 11.74
N ALA A 58 -18.62 -3.53 12.22
CA ALA A 58 -18.06 -2.20 12.38
C ALA A 58 -16.96 -2.20 13.44
N SER A 59 -15.76 -1.67 13.10
CA SER A 59 -14.63 -1.59 14.04
C SER A 59 -14.96 -0.76 15.29
N GLY A 60 -15.89 0.20 15.19
CA GLY A 60 -16.38 0.99 16.31
C GLY A 60 -17.11 0.15 17.37
N ASP A 61 -17.91 -0.83 16.94
CA ASP A 61 -18.64 -1.73 17.86
C ASP A 61 -17.67 -2.62 18.63
N ALA A 62 -16.63 -3.09 17.93
CA ALA A 62 -15.60 -3.91 18.54
C ALA A 62 -14.80 -3.13 19.61
N ARG A 63 -14.41 -1.88 19.30
CA ARG A 63 -13.68 -1.03 20.26
C ARG A 63 -14.50 -0.68 21.50
N LYS A 64 -15.82 -0.60 21.38
CA LYS A 64 -16.74 -0.32 22.51
C LYS A 64 -17.09 -1.57 23.31
N GLY A 65 -16.59 -2.76 22.92
CA GLY A 65 -16.96 -4.02 23.55
C GLY A 65 -18.42 -4.41 23.29
N GLN A 66 -19.08 -3.83 22.29
CA GLN A 66 -20.52 -4.04 21.99
C GLN A 66 -20.72 -5.12 20.93
N LEU A 67 -19.97 -6.20 21.01
CA LEU A 67 -20.14 -7.35 20.13
C LEU A 67 -21.07 -8.37 20.80
N GLY A 68 -22.32 -8.43 20.31
CA GLY A 68 -23.21 -9.51 20.68
C GLY A 68 -22.71 -10.89 20.18
N PRO A 69 -23.27 -12.00 20.69
CA PRO A 69 -22.79 -13.36 20.39
C PRO A 69 -22.70 -13.66 18.89
N GLU A 70 -23.67 -13.20 18.10
CA GLU A 70 -23.69 -13.39 16.64
C GLU A 70 -22.53 -12.68 15.93
N LYS A 71 -22.27 -11.40 16.27
CA LYS A 71 -21.14 -10.66 15.72
C LYS A 71 -19.81 -11.29 16.12
N TRP A 72 -19.72 -11.77 17.35
CA TRP A 72 -18.53 -12.45 17.86
C TRP A 72 -18.26 -13.75 17.09
N SER A 73 -19.27 -14.57 16.84
CA SER A 73 -19.15 -15.79 16.03
C SER A 73 -18.60 -15.49 14.63
N ARG A 74 -19.08 -14.41 13.96
CA ARG A 74 -18.55 -13.98 12.66
C ARG A 74 -17.10 -13.55 12.73
N VAL A 75 -16.67 -12.89 13.82
CA VAL A 75 -15.27 -12.50 14.02
C VAL A 75 -14.38 -13.73 14.16
N VAL A 76 -14.81 -14.75 14.91
CA VAL A 76 -14.05 -16.00 15.07
C VAL A 76 -13.93 -16.75 13.73
N GLU A 77 -15.00 -16.83 12.95
CA GLU A 77 -14.96 -17.43 11.61
C GLU A 77 -14.01 -16.65 10.67
N ALA A 78 -14.12 -15.33 10.68
CA ALA A 78 -13.24 -14.47 9.89
C ALA A 78 -11.75 -14.62 10.30
N ALA A 79 -11.47 -14.78 11.59
CA ALA A 79 -10.10 -14.98 12.08
C ALA A 79 -9.48 -16.25 11.51
N SER A 80 -10.24 -17.34 11.44
CA SER A 80 -9.80 -18.60 10.83
C SER A 80 -9.46 -18.43 9.34
N LYS A 81 -10.28 -17.65 8.60
CA LYS A 81 -10.03 -17.35 7.19
C LYS A 81 -8.80 -16.46 7.00
N VAL A 82 -8.70 -15.36 7.77
CA VAL A 82 -7.59 -14.40 7.69
C VAL A 82 -6.25 -15.07 8.01
N ASN A 83 -6.21 -15.99 8.97
CA ASN A 83 -4.99 -16.72 9.35
C ASN A 83 -4.42 -17.59 8.22
N THR A 84 -5.24 -18.00 7.27
CA THR A 84 -4.81 -18.83 6.12
C THR A 84 -4.47 -18.00 4.87
N MET A 85 -4.76 -16.69 4.86
CA MET A 85 -4.47 -15.83 3.72
C MET A 85 -2.96 -15.63 3.54
N PRO A 86 -2.43 -15.72 2.31
CA PRO A 86 -1.03 -15.43 2.03
C PRO A 86 -0.76 -13.91 1.98
N LEU A 87 -1.09 -13.20 3.07
CA LEU A 87 -0.95 -11.75 3.25
C LEU A 87 0.07 -11.47 4.35
N TYR A 88 1.20 -10.89 3.97
CA TYR A 88 2.35 -10.65 4.86
C TYR A 88 2.49 -9.17 5.13
N PHE A 89 2.37 -8.78 6.39
CA PHE A 89 2.54 -7.40 6.84
C PHE A 89 3.94 -7.16 7.39
N ASP A 90 4.49 -6.00 7.03
CA ASP A 90 5.73 -5.45 7.58
C ASP A 90 5.44 -3.99 7.99
N ASP A 91 5.59 -3.70 9.27
CA ASP A 91 5.29 -2.39 9.89
C ASP A 91 6.54 -1.70 10.44
N ALA A 92 7.69 -1.95 9.83
CA ALA A 92 8.93 -1.27 10.21
C ALA A 92 8.74 0.26 10.08
N SER A 93 8.99 0.99 11.18
CA SER A 93 8.81 2.45 11.25
C SER A 93 9.75 3.22 10.31
N VAL A 94 10.85 2.59 9.93
CA VAL A 94 11.84 3.11 8.98
C VAL A 94 12.13 2.03 7.97
N ILE A 95 11.95 2.32 6.69
CA ILE A 95 12.21 1.37 5.62
C ILE A 95 12.77 2.08 4.38
N THR A 96 13.78 1.48 3.76
CA THR A 96 14.35 1.90 2.48
C THR A 96 13.86 1.01 1.35
N VAL A 97 14.06 1.43 0.09
CA VAL A 97 13.78 0.55 -1.08
C VAL A 97 14.66 -0.70 -1.05
N THR A 98 15.87 -0.60 -0.50
CA THR A 98 16.79 -1.74 -0.34
C THR A 98 16.22 -2.78 0.63
N ASP A 99 15.59 -2.34 1.73
CA ASP A 99 14.96 -3.25 2.70
C ASP A 99 13.75 -3.96 2.08
N ILE A 100 12.90 -3.20 1.37
CA ILE A 100 11.76 -3.77 0.62
C ILE A 100 12.26 -4.80 -0.38
N ARG A 101 13.33 -4.49 -1.13
CA ARG A 101 13.95 -5.42 -2.09
C ARG A 101 14.41 -6.72 -1.42
N ALA A 102 15.14 -6.61 -0.32
CA ALA A 102 15.67 -7.77 0.40
C ALA A 102 14.55 -8.67 0.94
N LYS A 103 13.54 -8.07 1.59
CA LYS A 103 12.38 -8.78 2.15
C LYS A 103 11.53 -9.41 1.05
N SER A 104 11.28 -8.68 -0.04
CA SER A 104 10.48 -9.16 -1.18
C SER A 104 11.16 -10.29 -1.94
N ARG A 105 12.50 -10.23 -2.14
CA ARG A 105 13.27 -11.33 -2.74
C ARG A 105 13.18 -12.59 -1.89
N ARG A 106 13.32 -12.47 -0.56
CA ARG A 106 13.21 -13.60 0.36
C ARG A 106 11.81 -14.22 0.30
N LEU A 107 10.76 -13.39 0.33
CA LEU A 107 9.38 -13.87 0.26
C LEU A 107 9.11 -14.54 -1.09
N LYS A 108 9.57 -13.95 -2.19
CA LYS A 108 9.42 -14.51 -3.54
C LYS A 108 10.11 -15.87 -3.69
N ALA A 109 11.29 -16.03 -3.11
CA ALA A 109 12.03 -17.29 -3.14
C ALA A 109 11.32 -18.42 -2.36
N SER A 110 10.63 -18.08 -1.26
CA SER A 110 9.98 -19.06 -0.37
C SER A 110 8.50 -19.31 -0.69
N LYS A 111 7.76 -18.31 -1.22
CA LYS A 111 6.28 -18.31 -1.27
C LYS A 111 5.66 -17.83 -2.59
N LYS A 112 6.42 -17.51 -3.63
CA LYS A 112 5.90 -16.97 -4.90
C LYS A 112 5.15 -15.66 -4.71
N LEU A 113 5.85 -14.56 -4.53
CA LEU A 113 5.26 -13.22 -4.37
C LEU A 113 4.54 -12.75 -5.65
N ASP A 114 3.28 -12.33 -5.53
CA ASP A 114 2.40 -11.89 -6.64
C ASP A 114 2.06 -10.39 -6.59
N LEU A 115 2.14 -9.73 -5.43
CA LEU A 115 1.84 -8.31 -5.27
C LEU A 115 2.65 -7.70 -4.13
N ILE A 116 3.12 -6.47 -4.32
CA ILE A 116 3.71 -5.65 -3.25
C ILE A 116 2.85 -4.40 -3.08
N VAL A 117 2.56 -4.02 -1.84
CA VAL A 117 1.90 -2.76 -1.47
C VAL A 117 2.81 -1.98 -0.53
N VAL A 118 2.93 -0.67 -0.75
CA VAL A 118 3.73 0.24 0.09
C VAL A 118 2.86 1.41 0.53
N ASP A 119 2.60 1.55 1.83
CA ASP A 119 1.76 2.61 2.43
C ASP A 119 2.54 3.42 3.46
N TYR A 120 2.96 4.63 3.18
CA TYR A 120 3.01 5.36 1.94
C TYR A 120 4.43 5.89 1.68
N ILE A 121 4.75 6.14 0.42
CA ILE A 121 6.14 6.38 -0.02
C ILE A 121 6.81 7.61 0.61
N GLN A 122 6.04 8.64 1.01
CA GLN A 122 6.60 9.82 1.66
C GLN A 122 7.13 9.58 3.08
N LEU A 123 6.91 8.41 3.68
CA LEU A 123 7.53 8.02 4.96
C LEU A 123 8.79 7.19 4.77
N MET A 124 9.08 6.75 3.54
CA MET A 124 10.32 6.02 3.24
C MET A 124 11.55 6.93 3.39
N GLN A 125 12.66 6.34 3.79
CA GLN A 125 13.97 6.99 3.74
C GLN A 125 14.61 6.82 2.37
N GLY A 126 15.09 7.95 1.81
CA GLY A 126 15.93 7.98 0.62
C GLY A 126 17.36 8.36 0.96
N ASN A 127 18.22 8.38 -0.05
CA ASN A 127 19.66 8.67 0.11
C ASN A 127 20.01 10.15 -0.06
N SER A 128 19.09 11.02 -0.47
CA SER A 128 19.34 12.40 -0.85
C SER A 128 18.85 13.37 0.23
N GLY A 129 19.75 13.97 1.01
CA GLY A 129 19.42 14.78 2.20
C GLY A 129 18.84 16.17 1.95
N ASP A 130 18.88 16.75 0.74
CA ASP A 130 18.64 18.19 0.55
C ASP A 130 17.33 18.56 -0.14
N ASN A 131 16.66 17.64 -0.84
CA ASN A 131 15.40 17.93 -1.52
C ASN A 131 14.43 16.75 -1.45
N ARG A 132 13.39 16.89 -0.63
CA ARG A 132 12.38 15.84 -0.43
C ARG A 132 11.67 15.42 -1.72
N GLN A 133 11.49 16.32 -2.68
CA GLN A 133 10.87 15.99 -3.97
C GLN A 133 11.77 15.07 -4.81
N GLN A 134 13.07 15.35 -4.84
CA GLN A 134 14.05 14.52 -5.55
C GLN A 134 14.16 13.13 -4.90
N GLU A 135 14.14 13.08 -3.57
CA GLU A 135 14.16 11.82 -2.82
C GLU A 135 12.95 10.93 -3.14
N ILE A 136 11.74 11.49 -3.18
CA ILE A 136 10.53 10.75 -3.54
C ILE A 136 10.57 10.28 -5.00
N ALA A 137 11.07 11.11 -5.92
CA ALA A 137 11.26 10.73 -7.31
C ALA A 137 12.27 9.57 -7.46
N GLU A 138 13.36 9.59 -6.69
CA GLU A 138 14.34 8.49 -6.64
C GLU A 138 13.72 7.21 -6.08
N ILE A 139 12.98 7.30 -4.96
CA ILE A 139 12.24 6.17 -4.37
C ILE A 139 11.29 5.55 -5.41
N SER A 140 10.53 6.38 -6.14
CA SER A 140 9.61 5.94 -7.17
C SER A 140 10.31 5.19 -8.31
N ARG A 141 11.42 5.75 -8.84
CA ARG A 141 12.25 5.09 -9.85
C ARG A 141 12.79 3.75 -9.36
N ASN A 142 13.27 3.70 -8.12
CA ASN A 142 13.81 2.49 -7.53
C ASN A 142 12.73 1.43 -7.30
N LEU A 143 11.51 1.81 -6.91
CA LEU A 143 10.35 0.91 -6.81
C LEU A 143 9.93 0.38 -8.20
N LYS A 144 9.94 1.22 -9.25
CA LYS A 144 9.68 0.76 -10.63
C LYS A 144 10.75 -0.25 -11.09
N GLY A 145 12.03 0.03 -10.80
CA GLY A 145 13.12 -0.91 -11.04
C GLY A 145 12.91 -2.24 -10.33
N LEU A 146 12.50 -2.20 -9.07
CA LEU A 146 12.20 -3.39 -8.27
C LEU A 146 11.02 -4.19 -8.83
N ALA A 147 9.95 -3.52 -9.28
CA ALA A 147 8.81 -4.18 -9.90
C ALA A 147 9.23 -4.97 -11.15
N ARG A 148 10.05 -4.35 -12.02
CA ARG A 148 10.60 -5.00 -13.22
C ARG A 148 11.53 -6.17 -12.88
N GLU A 149 12.43 -5.97 -11.91
CA GLU A 149 13.37 -7.00 -11.44
C GLU A 149 12.65 -8.23 -10.93
N LEU A 150 11.66 -8.01 -10.07
CA LEU A 150 10.89 -9.11 -9.48
C LEU A 150 9.80 -9.65 -10.41
N LYS A 151 9.46 -8.96 -11.50
CA LYS A 151 8.28 -9.23 -12.33
C LYS A 151 7.01 -9.35 -11.46
N VAL A 152 6.85 -8.42 -10.52
CA VAL A 152 5.73 -8.35 -9.58
C VAL A 152 5.18 -6.92 -9.62
N PRO A 153 3.85 -6.72 -9.74
CA PRO A 153 3.27 -5.39 -9.64
C PRO A 153 3.48 -4.82 -8.25
N ILE A 154 3.79 -3.52 -8.19
CA ILE A 154 3.90 -2.76 -6.94
C ILE A 154 2.81 -1.69 -6.93
N ILE A 155 1.99 -1.66 -5.87
CA ILE A 155 1.08 -0.56 -5.57
C ILE A 155 1.77 0.31 -4.52
N ALA A 156 2.09 1.55 -4.89
CA ALA A 156 2.66 2.53 -3.97
C ALA A 156 1.62 3.60 -3.67
N LEU A 157 1.36 3.83 -2.40
CA LEU A 157 0.44 4.87 -1.95
C LEU A 157 1.18 6.18 -1.80
N SER A 158 0.52 7.27 -2.17
CA SER A 158 1.05 8.63 -2.09
C SER A 158 0.02 9.56 -1.48
N GLN A 159 0.49 10.53 -0.72
CA GLN A 159 -0.35 11.61 -0.22
C GLN A 159 -0.24 12.81 -1.17
N LEU A 160 -1.38 13.35 -1.59
CA LEU A 160 -1.43 14.55 -2.42
C LEU A 160 -1.01 15.78 -1.63
N ASN A 161 -0.32 16.72 -2.31
CA ASN A 161 0.08 17.99 -1.72
C ASN A 161 -1.14 18.83 -1.39
N ARG A 162 -1.06 19.61 -0.30
CA ARG A 162 -2.13 20.55 0.14
C ARG A 162 -2.42 21.66 -0.88
N ALA A 163 -1.53 21.92 -1.83
CA ALA A 163 -1.77 22.87 -2.92
C ALA A 163 -3.04 22.55 -3.75
N ALA A 164 -3.46 21.27 -3.80
CA ALA A 164 -4.73 20.88 -4.40
C ALA A 164 -5.96 21.43 -3.63
N GLU A 165 -5.81 21.71 -2.33
CA GLU A 165 -6.89 22.24 -1.47
C GLU A 165 -7.14 23.73 -1.68
N ALA A 166 -6.12 24.46 -2.13
CA ALA A 166 -6.20 25.91 -2.37
C ALA A 166 -6.91 26.27 -3.69
N ARG A 167 -7.23 25.30 -4.53
CA ARG A 167 -7.93 25.53 -5.80
C ARG A 167 -9.45 25.43 -5.64
N GLU A 168 -10.18 26.24 -6.43
CA GLU A 168 -11.65 26.23 -6.43
C GLU A 168 -12.24 24.85 -6.78
N ASP A 169 -11.68 24.18 -7.79
CA ASP A 169 -12.19 22.89 -8.27
C ASP A 169 -11.81 21.70 -7.37
N LYS A 170 -10.85 21.88 -6.46
CA LYS A 170 -10.35 20.84 -5.51
C LYS A 170 -10.08 19.46 -6.13
N ARG A 171 -10.07 19.36 -7.47
CA ARG A 171 -9.79 18.09 -8.16
C ARG A 171 -8.30 17.81 -8.21
N PRO A 172 -7.87 16.57 -7.93
CA PRO A 172 -6.48 16.18 -8.10
C PRO A 172 -6.05 16.34 -9.56
N ARG A 173 -4.88 16.93 -9.78
CA ARG A 173 -4.23 17.04 -11.09
C ARG A 173 -2.92 16.27 -11.07
N LEU A 174 -2.44 15.90 -12.25
CA LEU A 174 -1.15 15.21 -12.39
C LEU A 174 -0.01 15.99 -11.72
N GLY A 175 -0.05 17.34 -11.80
CA GLY A 175 0.92 18.21 -11.12
C GLY A 175 0.92 18.12 -9.58
N ASP A 176 -0.15 17.62 -8.95
CA ASP A 176 -0.18 17.40 -7.50
C ASP A 176 0.61 16.15 -7.09
N LEU A 177 0.97 15.33 -8.08
CA LEU A 177 1.89 14.21 -8.01
C LEU A 177 3.31 14.63 -8.41
N SER A 178 3.65 15.92 -8.39
CA SER A 178 4.87 16.49 -8.97
C SER A 178 6.17 15.80 -8.55
N CYS A 179 6.18 15.13 -7.40
CA CYS A 179 7.30 14.32 -6.95
C CYS A 179 7.40 12.95 -7.66
N LEU A 180 6.36 12.50 -8.39
CA LEU A 180 6.25 11.14 -8.94
C LEU A 180 6.31 11.12 -10.48
N LEU A 181 6.21 12.28 -11.14
CA LEU A 181 6.12 12.41 -12.59
C LEU A 181 7.45 12.19 -13.34
N TYR A 182 8.56 12.04 -12.65
CA TYR A 182 9.86 11.76 -13.27
C TYR A 182 10.12 10.27 -13.50
N THR A 183 9.09 9.44 -13.63
CA THR A 183 9.27 8.10 -14.20
C THR A 183 9.15 8.18 -15.72
N SER A 184 10.17 7.74 -16.42
CA SER A 184 10.37 7.86 -17.87
C SER A 184 9.28 7.26 -18.78
N ASP A 185 8.22 6.70 -18.22
CA ASP A 185 7.10 6.16 -19.00
C ASP A 185 6.02 7.22 -19.34
N ALA A 186 6.10 8.44 -18.75
CA ALA A 186 5.21 9.54 -19.12
C ALA A 186 5.66 10.25 -20.44
N ALA A 187 6.82 9.91 -20.95
CA ALA A 187 7.37 10.48 -22.19
C ALA A 187 7.11 9.60 -23.44
N ASP A 188 6.71 8.34 -23.28
CA ASP A 188 6.48 7.41 -24.40
C ASP A 188 5.02 7.30 -24.84
N ASP A 189 4.05 7.78 -24.05
CA ASP A 189 2.68 7.99 -24.53
C ASP A 189 2.58 9.35 -25.24
N GLY A 190 3.42 9.48 -26.28
CA GLY A 190 3.41 10.61 -27.16
C GLY A 190 2.04 10.80 -27.79
N LEU A 191 1.47 11.96 -27.52
CA LEU A 191 0.43 12.55 -28.36
C LEU A 191 0.87 12.50 -29.82
N SER A 192 0.30 11.59 -30.59
CA SER A 192 0.17 11.64 -32.04
C SER A 192 -1.27 11.92 -32.36
#